data_924a9c7f4aecac9956fcd9e9e34c282c
#
_entry.id   924a9c7f4aecac9956fcd9e9e34c282c
#
_cell.length_a   1.000
_cell.length_b   1.000
_cell.length_c   1.000
_cell.angle_alpha   90.00
_cell.angle_beta   90.00
_cell.angle_gamma   90.00
#
_symmetry.space_group_name_H-M   'P 1'
#
loop_
_entity.id
_entity.type
_entity.pdbx_description
1 polymer ?
#
loop_
_entity_poly.entity_id
_entity_poly.type
_entity_poly.pdbx_seq_one_letter_code
_entity_poly.pdbx_strand_id
1 'polypeptide(L)'
;MEKSHFDVLIVGAGLSGIGAAVHLQKRCPGRTYAILEMRDGSGGTWDLFKYPGIRSDSDMHTLGYNFKPWKERKAIADGPAILKYVRETSTEHGIDQNIRYGTKVLSSSWNSDKAEWT
;
A
#
# COMPACT_ATOMS: atom_id res chain seq x y z
N MET A 1 -0.88 19.14 -16.04
CA MET A 1 -2.01 19.30 -15.11
C MET A 1 -2.23 18.01 -14.35
N GLU A 2 -2.37 18.11 -13.07
CA GLU A 2 -2.60 16.95 -12.22
C GLU A 2 -3.99 16.37 -12.45
N LYS A 3 -4.08 15.03 -12.55
CA LYS A 3 -5.35 14.36 -12.74
C LYS A 3 -6.19 14.46 -11.46
N SER A 4 -7.45 14.88 -11.59
CA SER A 4 -8.37 15.07 -10.47
C SER A 4 -9.43 13.97 -10.33
N HIS A 5 -9.47 13.02 -11.25
CA HIS A 5 -10.44 11.91 -11.24
C HIS A 5 -9.74 10.58 -11.53
N PHE A 6 -10.05 9.56 -10.74
CA PHE A 6 -9.54 8.20 -10.91
C PHE A 6 -10.68 7.19 -10.78
N ASP A 7 -10.52 6.04 -11.40
CA ASP A 7 -11.47 4.94 -11.22
C ASP A 7 -11.45 4.44 -9.77
N VAL A 8 -10.25 4.41 -9.15
CA VAL A 8 -10.07 3.94 -7.78
C VAL A 8 -9.10 4.85 -7.03
N LEU A 9 -9.45 5.22 -5.81
CA LEU A 9 -8.54 5.88 -4.88
C LEU A 9 -8.28 4.93 -3.72
N ILE A 10 -7.02 4.73 -3.40
CA ILE A 10 -6.58 3.91 -2.26
C ILE A 10 -6.02 4.85 -1.20
N VAL A 11 -6.49 4.75 0.01
CA VAL A 11 -6.02 5.57 1.12
C VAL A 11 -4.99 4.79 1.94
N GLY A 12 -3.76 5.26 1.91
CA GLY A 12 -2.66 4.66 2.64
C GLY A 12 -1.77 3.76 1.80
N ALA A 13 -0.45 3.91 1.95
CA ALA A 13 0.58 3.13 1.24
C ALA A 13 1.28 2.14 2.17
N GLY A 14 0.53 1.49 3.05
CA GLY A 14 1.01 0.40 3.88
C GLY A 14 0.87 -0.94 3.17
N LEU A 15 1.03 -2.02 3.93
CA LEU A 15 0.91 -3.38 3.43
C LEU A 15 -0.39 -3.58 2.63
N SER A 16 -1.52 -3.15 3.19
CA SER A 16 -2.84 -3.34 2.57
C SER A 16 -3.04 -2.51 1.32
N GLY A 17 -2.65 -1.24 1.34
CA GLY A 17 -2.81 -0.34 0.18
C GLY A 17 -1.97 -0.78 -1.01
N ILE A 18 -0.74 -1.18 -0.78
CA ILE A 18 0.14 -1.71 -1.82
C ILE A 18 -0.39 -3.04 -2.37
N GLY A 19 -0.86 -3.92 -1.49
CA GLY A 19 -1.49 -5.17 -1.90
C GLY A 19 -2.74 -4.95 -2.74
N ALA A 20 -3.59 -3.99 -2.35
CA ALA A 20 -4.77 -3.62 -3.12
C ALA A 20 -4.40 -3.14 -4.53
N ALA A 21 -3.35 -2.33 -4.65
CA ALA A 21 -2.87 -1.83 -5.94
C ALA A 21 -2.38 -2.97 -6.85
N VAL A 22 -1.65 -3.93 -6.30
CA VAL A 22 -1.19 -5.10 -7.07
C VAL A 22 -2.37 -5.89 -7.60
N HIS A 23 -3.36 -6.18 -6.75
CA HIS A 23 -4.56 -6.91 -7.15
C HIS A 23 -5.36 -6.14 -8.20
N LEU A 24 -5.47 -4.82 -8.04
CA LEU A 24 -6.16 -3.98 -9.01
C LEU A 24 -5.49 -4.05 -10.38
N GLN A 25 -4.16 -3.95 -10.43
CA GLN A 25 -3.42 -4.05 -11.69
C GLN A 25 -3.59 -5.40 -12.38
N LYS A 26 -3.62 -6.47 -11.59
CA LYS A 26 -3.75 -7.83 -12.13
C LYS A 26 -5.15 -8.17 -12.60
N ARG A 27 -6.16 -7.75 -11.84
CA ARG A 27 -7.56 -8.16 -12.08
C ARG A 27 -8.36 -7.14 -12.88
N CYS A 28 -7.97 -5.87 -12.82
CA CYS A 28 -8.67 -4.79 -13.50
C CYS A 28 -7.69 -3.95 -14.31
N PRO A 29 -6.98 -4.57 -15.28
CA PRO A 29 -6.01 -3.83 -16.09
C PRO A 29 -6.71 -2.70 -16.84
N GLY A 30 -6.02 -1.56 -16.94
CA GLY A 30 -6.56 -0.37 -17.61
C GLY A 30 -7.33 0.57 -16.69
N ARG A 31 -7.65 0.17 -15.47
CA ARG A 31 -8.26 1.08 -14.51
C ARG A 31 -7.23 2.06 -13.95
N THR A 32 -7.63 3.31 -13.85
CA THR A 32 -6.77 4.35 -13.27
C THR A 32 -6.87 4.32 -11.75
N TYR A 33 -5.76 4.54 -11.07
CA TYR A 33 -5.79 4.62 -9.62
C TYR A 33 -4.67 5.52 -9.09
N ALA A 34 -4.85 5.99 -7.87
CA ALA A 34 -3.80 6.64 -7.10
C ALA A 34 -3.88 6.14 -5.66
N ILE A 35 -2.73 6.10 -5.00
CA ILE A 35 -2.64 5.85 -3.57
C ILE A 35 -2.34 7.20 -2.92
N LEU A 36 -3.15 7.59 -1.94
CA LEU A 36 -2.99 8.84 -1.21
C LEU A 36 -2.37 8.53 0.14
N GLU A 37 -1.12 8.95 0.32
CA GLU A 37 -0.35 8.69 1.54
C GLU A 37 0.01 10.00 2.22
N MET A 38 -0.33 10.14 3.51
CA MET A 38 -0.08 11.38 4.25
C MET A 38 1.39 11.58 4.63
N ARG A 39 2.15 10.51 4.75
CA ARG A 39 3.57 10.55 5.10
C ARG A 39 4.42 10.73 3.84
N ASP A 40 5.73 10.82 4.03
CA ASP A 40 6.68 10.96 2.92
C ASP A 40 7.34 9.65 2.48
N GLY A 41 6.90 8.54 3.05
CA GLY A 41 7.39 7.20 2.72
C GLY A 41 6.30 6.15 2.78
N SER A 42 6.47 5.08 2.04
CA SER A 42 5.57 3.92 2.07
C SER A 42 5.95 2.96 3.20
N GLY A 43 5.02 2.06 3.53
CA GLY A 43 5.25 1.02 4.53
C GLY A 43 4.31 1.07 5.71
N GLY A 44 3.58 2.18 5.89
CA GLY A 44 2.58 2.33 6.96
C GLY A 44 3.16 2.08 8.34
N THR A 45 2.59 1.14 9.06
CA THR A 45 3.04 0.74 10.40
C THR A 45 4.54 0.47 10.48
N TRP A 46 5.10 -0.17 9.46
CA TRP A 46 6.49 -0.60 9.45
C TRP A 46 7.47 0.54 9.13
N ASP A 47 6.99 1.62 8.56
CA ASP A 47 7.75 2.86 8.41
C ASP A 47 7.58 3.78 9.62
N LEU A 48 6.38 3.78 10.22
CA LEU A 48 6.06 4.67 11.34
C LEU A 48 6.75 4.25 12.64
N PHE A 49 6.72 2.97 12.98
CA PHE A 49 7.25 2.47 14.24
C PHE A 49 8.65 1.87 14.06
N LYS A 50 9.62 2.46 14.75
CA LYS A 50 11.05 2.09 14.63
C LYS A 50 11.72 1.95 16.00
N TYR A 51 11.05 1.27 16.92
CA TYR A 51 11.65 0.99 18.23
C TYR A 51 12.47 -0.32 18.19
N PRO A 52 13.44 -0.49 19.12
CA PRO A 52 14.22 -1.71 19.18
C PRO A 52 13.35 -2.94 19.44
N GLY A 53 13.54 -3.99 18.65
CA GLY A 53 12.80 -5.24 18.80
C GLY A 53 11.47 -5.29 18.08
N ILE A 54 11.09 -4.26 17.32
CA ILE A 54 9.86 -4.30 16.53
C ILE A 54 9.88 -5.47 15.55
N ARG A 55 8.81 -6.25 15.55
CA ARG A 55 8.66 -7.43 14.70
C ARG A 55 7.18 -7.75 14.49
N SER A 56 6.89 -8.67 13.57
CA SER A 56 5.53 -9.15 13.36
C SER A 56 5.04 -9.99 14.54
N ASP A 57 3.74 -9.93 14.79
CA ASP A 57 3.07 -10.75 15.81
C ASP A 57 2.74 -12.15 15.27
N SER A 58 2.61 -12.26 13.96
CA SER A 58 2.32 -13.51 13.26
C SER A 58 3.45 -13.84 12.30
N ASP A 59 3.44 -15.08 11.80
CA ASP A 59 4.42 -15.49 10.81
C ASP A 59 4.19 -14.80 9.46
N MET A 60 5.27 -14.65 8.69
CA MET A 60 5.24 -13.96 7.41
C MET A 60 4.60 -14.78 6.29
N HIS A 61 4.37 -16.07 6.49
CA HIS A 61 3.61 -16.90 5.55
C HIS A 61 2.13 -16.52 5.58
N THR A 62 1.66 -16.04 6.73
CA THR A 62 0.29 -15.53 6.92
C THR A 62 0.19 -14.05 6.58
N LEU A 63 1.12 -13.24 7.07
CA LEU A 63 1.12 -11.78 6.86
C LEU A 63 1.45 -11.41 5.42
N GLY A 64 2.34 -12.14 4.77
CA GLY A 64 2.82 -11.84 3.42
C GLY A 64 1.75 -12.00 2.35
N TYR A 65 2.05 -11.43 1.20
CA TYR A 65 1.16 -11.53 0.03
C TYR A 65 1.22 -12.93 -0.58
N ASN A 66 0.10 -13.42 -1.07
CA ASN A 66 0.07 -14.70 -1.78
C ASN A 66 0.81 -14.64 -3.12
N PHE A 67 0.87 -13.47 -3.75
CA PHE A 67 1.57 -13.25 -5.03
C PHE A 67 3.08 -13.01 -4.85
N LYS A 68 3.55 -12.82 -3.62
CA LYS A 68 4.96 -12.65 -3.28
C LYS A 68 5.28 -13.45 -2.01
N PRO A 69 5.52 -14.77 -2.13
CA PRO A 69 5.81 -15.60 -0.98
C PRO A 69 7.03 -15.13 -0.20
N TRP A 70 6.94 -15.20 1.13
CA TRP A 70 8.05 -14.89 2.01
C TRP A 70 9.13 -15.98 1.89
N LYS A 71 10.34 -15.58 1.56
CA LYS A 71 11.46 -16.50 1.28
C LYS A 71 12.57 -16.47 2.33
N GLU A 72 12.46 -15.58 3.31
CA GLU A 72 13.45 -15.47 4.37
C GLU A 72 13.30 -16.63 5.37
N ARG A 73 14.40 -16.96 6.03
CA ARG A 73 14.40 -18.05 7.04
C ARG A 73 13.52 -17.73 8.24
N LYS A 74 13.57 -16.49 8.71
CA LYS A 74 12.79 -16.05 9.87
C LYS A 74 11.34 -15.90 9.50
N ALA A 75 10.49 -16.75 10.06
CA ALA A 75 9.03 -16.65 9.86
C ALA A 75 8.45 -15.43 10.59
N ILE A 76 8.95 -15.14 11.79
CA ILE A 76 8.61 -13.92 12.53
C ILE A 76 9.66 -12.86 12.17
N ALA A 77 9.31 -11.95 11.30
CA ALA A 77 10.25 -10.98 10.74
C ALA A 77 10.35 -9.72 11.61
N ASP A 78 11.53 -9.10 11.62
CA ASP A 78 11.70 -7.78 12.24
C ASP A 78 11.12 -6.68 11.34
N GLY A 79 10.92 -5.49 11.94
CA GLY A 79 10.32 -4.35 11.25
C GLY A 79 11.05 -3.96 9.96
N PRO A 80 12.38 -3.78 9.98
CA PRO A 80 13.11 -3.45 8.76
C PRO A 80 12.96 -4.46 7.63
N ALA A 81 12.91 -5.75 7.94
CA ALA A 81 12.71 -6.80 6.93
C ALA A 81 11.33 -6.72 6.30
N ILE A 82 10.30 -6.43 7.10
CA ILE A 82 8.93 -6.27 6.61
C ILE A 82 8.83 -5.01 5.75
N LEU A 83 9.42 -3.90 6.19
CA LEU A 83 9.44 -2.66 5.43
C LEU A 83 10.09 -2.86 4.06
N LYS A 84 11.23 -3.54 4.03
CA LYS A 84 11.92 -3.87 2.80
C LYS A 84 11.02 -4.70 1.86
N TYR A 85 10.36 -5.71 2.40
CA TYR A 85 9.43 -6.57 1.66
C TYR A 85 8.29 -5.78 1.03
N VAL A 86 7.65 -4.88 1.79
CA VAL A 86 6.56 -4.04 1.29
C VAL A 86 7.06 -3.09 0.20
N ARG A 87 8.21 -2.46 0.39
CA ARG A 87 8.80 -1.52 -0.58
C ARG A 87 9.26 -2.22 -1.84
N GLU A 88 9.85 -3.40 -1.74
CA GLU A 88 10.20 -4.22 -2.89
C GLU A 88 8.97 -4.58 -3.72
N THR A 89 7.87 -4.92 -3.06
CA THR A 89 6.61 -5.23 -3.73
C THR A 89 6.11 -4.04 -4.55
N SER A 90 6.13 -2.85 -3.97
CA SER A 90 5.73 -1.61 -4.63
C SER A 90 6.60 -1.33 -5.86
N THR A 91 7.90 -1.45 -5.73
CA THR A 91 8.84 -1.20 -6.82
C THR A 91 8.73 -2.24 -7.93
N GLU A 92 8.68 -3.51 -7.58
CA GLU A 92 8.58 -4.61 -8.55
C GLU A 92 7.33 -4.52 -9.44
N HIS A 93 6.24 -4.01 -8.89
CA HIS A 93 4.96 -3.89 -9.61
C HIS A 93 4.70 -2.49 -10.17
N GLY A 94 5.69 -1.58 -10.07
CA GLY A 94 5.56 -0.22 -10.60
C GLY A 94 4.52 0.64 -9.89
N ILE A 95 4.24 0.35 -8.62
CA ILE A 95 3.21 1.05 -7.85
C ILE A 95 3.72 2.39 -7.34
N ASP A 96 5.03 2.53 -7.10
CA ASP A 96 5.63 3.75 -6.54
C ASP A 96 5.20 5.02 -7.28
N GLN A 97 5.12 4.95 -8.61
CA GLN A 97 4.73 6.10 -9.44
C GLN A 97 3.29 6.53 -9.25
N ASN A 98 2.45 5.70 -8.65
CA ASN A 98 1.04 6.00 -8.40
C ASN A 98 0.77 6.42 -6.94
N ILE A 99 1.82 6.54 -6.13
CA ILE A 99 1.70 7.00 -4.76
C ILE A 99 1.88 8.52 -4.70
N ARG A 100 0.92 9.21 -4.12
CA ARG A 100 0.98 10.64 -3.85
C ARG A 100 1.26 10.84 -2.37
N TYR A 101 2.49 11.17 -2.06
CA TYR A 101 2.93 11.43 -0.69
C TYR A 101 2.51 12.82 -0.21
N GLY A 102 2.56 13.03 1.09
CA GLY A 102 2.20 14.31 1.69
C GLY A 102 0.73 14.69 1.44
N THR A 103 -0.11 13.70 1.22
CA THR A 103 -1.53 13.89 0.86
C THR A 103 -2.40 13.22 1.91
N LYS A 104 -2.98 14.04 2.79
CA LYS A 104 -3.84 13.53 3.87
C LYS A 104 -5.30 13.64 3.45
N VAL A 105 -6.01 12.52 3.47
CA VAL A 105 -7.46 12.50 3.24
C VAL A 105 -8.16 13.02 4.50
N LEU A 106 -8.93 14.08 4.34
CA LEU A 106 -9.66 14.70 5.46
C LEU A 106 -11.09 14.20 5.54
N SER A 107 -11.72 13.95 4.40
CA SER A 107 -13.10 13.48 4.34
C SER A 107 -13.37 12.83 3.00
N SER A 108 -14.44 12.06 2.93
CA SER A 108 -14.96 11.54 1.68
C SER A 108 -16.47 11.55 1.73
N SER A 109 -17.10 11.89 0.62
CA SER A 109 -18.55 12.00 0.48
C SER A 109 -19.02 11.22 -0.72
N TRP A 110 -20.07 10.45 -0.55
CA TRP A 110 -20.71 9.71 -1.63
C TRP A 110 -21.80 10.56 -2.30
N ASN A 111 -21.82 10.56 -3.62
CA ASN A 111 -22.88 11.18 -4.41
C ASN A 111 -23.58 10.10 -5.22
N SER A 112 -24.85 9.79 -4.87
CA SER A 112 -25.61 8.74 -5.54
C SER A 112 -26.04 9.07 -6.95
N ASP A 113 -26.24 10.35 -7.25
CA ASP A 113 -26.64 10.77 -8.59
C ASP A 113 -25.50 10.59 -9.60
N LYS A 114 -24.28 10.88 -9.18
CA LYS A 114 -23.07 10.72 -9.99
C LYS A 114 -22.42 9.36 -9.84
N ALA A 115 -22.83 8.58 -8.81
CA ALA A 115 -22.24 7.30 -8.44
C ALA A 115 -20.73 7.40 -8.23
N GLU A 116 -20.31 8.41 -7.47
CA GLU A 116 -18.88 8.64 -7.22
C GLU A 116 -18.61 9.21 -5.83
N TRP A 117 -17.39 9.02 -5.39
CA TRP A 117 -16.84 9.61 -4.17
C TRP A 117 -16.11 10.92 -4.46
N THR A 118 -16.21 11.85 -3.54
CA THR A 118 -15.39 13.08 -3.54
C THR A 118 -14.66 13.20 -2.25
#